data_f41370d7c72b5ea02818dffabc3efe04
#
_entry.id   f41370d7c72b5ea02818dffabc3efe04
#
_cell.length_a   1.000
_cell.length_b   1.000
_cell.length_c   1.000
_cell.angle_alpha   90.00
_cell.angle_beta   90.00
_cell.angle_gamma   90.00
#
_symmetry.space_group_name_H-M   'P 1'
#
loop_
_entity.id
_entity.type
_entity.pdbx_description
1 polymer ?
#
loop_
_entity_poly.entity_id
_entity_poly.type
_entity_poly.pdbx_seq_one_letter_code
_entity_poly.pdbx_strand_id
1 'polypeptide(L)'
;MSNSIISSDVTIDGNIKGKDSIRIDGNVNGNIQFDDVHIASSGVVRGDIGAKRFINEGQFNGNVTAEDIELKVNSRNTIKLTTKSLRVEVSAEVVGEIKCGY
;
A
#
# COMPACT_ATOMS: atom_id res chain seq x y z
N MET A 1 19.41 7.73 -6.00
CA MET A 1 17.96 7.66 -5.91
C MET A 1 17.45 6.47 -6.67
N SER A 2 16.81 5.60 -6.00
CA SER A 2 16.28 4.43 -6.68
C SER A 2 14.80 4.31 -6.39
N ASN A 3 14.01 4.46 -7.44
CA ASN A 3 12.60 4.17 -7.41
C ASN A 3 12.40 2.81 -8.05
N SER A 4 11.71 1.94 -7.36
CA SER A 4 11.38 0.63 -7.90
C SER A 4 9.98 0.68 -8.49
N ILE A 5 9.81 0.04 -9.64
CA ILE A 5 8.52 0.01 -10.32
C ILE A 5 8.18 -1.43 -10.66
N ILE A 6 6.97 -1.85 -10.31
CA ILE A 6 6.43 -3.14 -10.69
C ILE A 6 5.37 -2.89 -11.75
N SER A 7 5.65 -3.32 -12.97
CA SER A 7 4.78 -3.07 -14.13
C SER A 7 3.50 -3.87 -14.06
N SER A 8 2.49 -3.45 -14.80
CA SER A 8 1.14 -4.03 -14.75
C SER A 8 1.07 -5.51 -15.14
N ASP A 9 2.02 -5.99 -15.93
CA ASP A 9 2.08 -7.39 -16.34
C ASP A 9 2.99 -8.25 -15.47
N VAL A 10 3.49 -7.70 -14.36
CA VAL A 10 4.39 -8.41 -13.45
C VAL A 10 3.62 -8.88 -12.23
N THR A 11 3.83 -10.13 -11.86
CA THR A 11 3.30 -10.70 -10.62
C THR A 11 4.47 -11.16 -9.76
N ILE A 12 4.51 -10.72 -8.52
CA ILE A 12 5.56 -11.07 -7.60
C ILE A 12 4.97 -11.82 -6.41
N ASP A 13 5.52 -12.99 -6.12
CA ASP A 13 5.23 -13.74 -4.91
C ASP A 13 6.45 -13.75 -4.03
N GLY A 14 6.33 -13.25 -2.82
CA GLY A 14 7.43 -13.23 -1.88
C GLY A 14 7.60 -11.88 -1.23
N ASN A 15 8.71 -11.72 -0.53
CA ASN A 15 8.99 -10.52 0.23
C ASN A 15 9.81 -9.54 -0.58
N ILE A 16 9.41 -8.27 -0.54
CA ILE A 16 10.13 -7.18 -1.19
C ILE A 16 10.58 -6.22 -0.09
N LYS A 17 11.85 -5.92 -0.07
CA LYS A 17 12.40 -5.04 0.94
C LYS A 17 13.40 -4.10 0.30
N GLY A 18 13.30 -2.84 0.64
CA GLY A 18 14.24 -1.84 0.13
C GLY A 18 14.11 -0.53 0.88
N LYS A 19 14.90 0.44 0.44
CA LYS A 19 14.82 1.82 0.90
C LYS A 19 14.23 2.64 -0.24
N ASP A 20 13.89 3.88 0.03
CA ASP A 20 13.31 4.81 -0.95
C ASP A 20 11.87 4.43 -1.33
N SER A 21 11.56 4.48 -2.61
CA SER A 21 10.16 4.38 -3.05
C SER A 21 9.93 3.17 -3.94
N ILE A 22 8.74 2.62 -3.86
CA ILE A 22 8.28 1.61 -4.81
C ILE A 22 6.90 2.01 -5.34
N ARG A 23 6.73 1.88 -6.65
CA ARG A 23 5.45 2.06 -7.30
C ARG A 23 4.97 0.71 -7.83
N ILE A 24 3.75 0.34 -7.52
CA ILE A 24 3.20 -0.95 -7.87
C ILE A 24 2.05 -0.76 -8.85
N ASP A 25 2.28 -1.14 -10.10
CA ASP A 25 1.25 -1.17 -11.13
C ASP A 25 0.75 -2.58 -11.39
N GLY A 26 1.47 -3.60 -10.89
CA GLY A 26 1.16 -5.00 -11.08
C GLY A 26 0.61 -5.66 -9.83
N ASN A 27 0.88 -6.96 -9.69
CA ASN A 27 0.39 -7.76 -8.58
C ASN A 27 1.53 -8.17 -7.66
N VAL A 28 1.33 -7.99 -6.36
CA VAL A 28 2.30 -8.43 -5.36
C VAL A 28 1.58 -9.24 -4.29
N ASN A 29 2.10 -10.44 -4.01
CA ASN A 29 1.66 -11.26 -2.89
C ASN A 29 2.84 -11.45 -1.95
N GLY A 30 2.73 -10.98 -0.72
CA GLY A 30 3.79 -11.11 0.26
C GLY A 30 4.00 -9.84 1.06
N ASN A 31 5.18 -9.70 1.62
CA ASN A 31 5.49 -8.56 2.49
C ASN A 31 6.27 -7.51 1.72
N ILE A 32 5.92 -6.26 1.93
CA ILE A 32 6.60 -5.12 1.31
C ILE A 32 7.09 -4.20 2.40
N GLN A 33 8.38 -3.87 2.37
CA GLN A 33 8.97 -2.89 3.29
C GLN A 33 9.79 -1.88 2.50
N PHE A 34 9.29 -0.66 2.45
CA PHE A 34 9.95 0.48 1.82
C PHE A 34 9.64 1.73 2.61
N ASP A 35 10.34 2.81 2.34
CA ASP A 35 10.01 4.09 2.96
C ASP A 35 8.73 4.65 2.39
N ASP A 36 8.58 4.64 1.06
CA ASP A 36 7.39 5.11 0.38
C ASP A 36 6.82 3.99 -0.48
N VAL A 37 5.55 3.68 -0.28
CA VAL A 37 4.85 2.68 -1.11
C VAL A 37 3.67 3.35 -1.78
N HIS A 38 3.61 3.23 -3.11
CA HIS A 38 2.52 3.78 -3.91
C HIS A 38 1.93 2.67 -4.78
N ILE A 39 0.68 2.34 -4.52
CA ILE A 39 -0.05 1.37 -5.35
C ILE A 39 -0.85 2.17 -6.36
N ALA A 40 -0.54 1.99 -7.64
CA ALA A 40 -1.24 2.70 -8.71
C ALA A 40 -2.62 2.08 -8.96
N SER A 41 -3.43 2.74 -9.78
CA SER A 41 -4.82 2.32 -9.99
C SER A 41 -4.97 0.90 -10.54
N SER A 42 -3.98 0.40 -11.24
CA SER A 42 -3.98 -0.99 -11.74
C SER A 42 -3.29 -1.96 -10.80
N GLY A 43 -2.71 -1.48 -9.70
CA GLY A 43 -1.96 -2.32 -8.77
C GLY A 43 -2.86 -3.11 -7.84
N VAL A 44 -2.45 -4.32 -7.49
CA VAL A 44 -3.11 -5.16 -6.51
C VAL A 44 -2.05 -5.73 -5.59
N VAL A 45 -2.24 -5.55 -4.29
CA VAL A 45 -1.30 -6.05 -3.30
C VAL A 45 -2.03 -6.87 -2.27
N ARG A 46 -1.49 -8.03 -1.94
CA ARG A 46 -1.99 -8.88 -0.87
C ARG A 46 -0.84 -9.21 0.07
N GLY A 47 -1.05 -9.00 1.35
CA GLY A 47 -0.06 -9.30 2.36
C GLY A 47 0.17 -8.14 3.31
N ASP A 48 1.39 -7.99 3.80
CA ASP A 48 1.72 -6.98 4.78
C ASP A 48 2.59 -5.89 4.16
N ILE A 49 2.29 -4.64 4.51
CA ILE A 49 3.09 -3.50 4.07
C ILE A 49 3.59 -2.75 5.30
N GLY A 50 4.89 -2.53 5.34
CA GLY A 50 5.52 -1.63 6.30
C GLY A 50 6.16 -0.47 5.55
N ALA A 51 5.79 0.76 5.89
CA ALA A 51 6.29 1.93 5.19
C ALA A 51 6.25 3.16 6.09
N LYS A 52 6.92 4.23 5.69
CA LYS A 52 6.70 5.52 6.31
C LYS A 52 5.50 6.20 5.70
N ARG A 53 5.37 6.10 4.37
CA ARG A 53 4.23 6.63 3.64
C ARG A 53 3.64 5.54 2.78
N PHE A 54 2.33 5.44 2.82
CA PHE A 54 1.61 4.50 1.98
C PHE A 54 0.50 5.23 1.25
N ILE A 55 0.51 5.14 -0.08
CA ILE A 55 -0.52 5.74 -0.91
C ILE A 55 -1.15 4.63 -1.73
N ASN A 56 -2.46 4.48 -1.65
CA ASN A 56 -3.17 3.46 -2.40
C ASN A 56 -4.18 4.09 -3.34
N GLU A 57 -4.00 3.84 -4.63
CA GLU A 57 -4.98 4.18 -5.66
C GLU A 57 -5.63 2.93 -6.25
N GLY A 58 -5.10 1.76 -5.94
CA GLY A 58 -5.58 0.48 -6.44
C GLY A 58 -6.26 -0.37 -5.39
N GLN A 59 -5.91 -1.65 -5.32
CA GLN A 59 -6.50 -2.60 -4.39
C GLN A 59 -5.45 -3.13 -3.42
N PHE A 60 -5.81 -3.19 -2.15
CA PHE A 60 -4.93 -3.76 -1.15
C PHE A 60 -5.72 -4.64 -0.18
N ASN A 61 -5.20 -5.85 0.06
CA ASN A 61 -5.73 -6.78 1.04
C ASN A 61 -4.63 -7.15 2.02
N GLY A 62 -4.84 -6.96 3.31
CA GLY A 62 -3.89 -7.39 4.33
C GLY A 62 -3.67 -6.37 5.42
N ASN A 63 -2.45 -6.29 5.92
CA ASN A 63 -2.08 -5.40 7.01
C ASN A 63 -1.15 -4.31 6.53
N VAL A 64 -1.39 -3.08 6.99
CA VAL A 64 -0.51 -1.94 6.71
C VAL A 64 -0.09 -1.30 8.02
N THR A 65 1.21 -1.08 8.16
CA THR A 65 1.76 -0.27 9.24
C THR A 65 2.57 0.85 8.61
N ALA A 66 2.15 2.09 8.84
CA ALA A 66 2.82 3.23 8.26
C ALA A 66 2.64 4.46 9.15
N GLU A 67 3.49 5.45 8.97
CA GLU A 67 3.31 6.72 9.69
C GLU A 67 2.21 7.55 9.05
N ASP A 68 2.21 7.62 7.72
CA ASP A 68 1.20 8.34 6.96
C ASP A 68 0.57 7.40 5.94
N ILE A 69 -0.76 7.35 5.95
CA ILE A 69 -1.50 6.56 4.98
C ILE A 69 -2.48 7.47 4.24
N GLU A 70 -2.49 7.35 2.92
CA GLU A 70 -3.39 8.10 2.08
C GLU A 70 -4.13 7.13 1.16
N LEU A 71 -5.43 7.10 1.27
CA LEU A 71 -6.29 6.25 0.45
C LEU A 71 -6.99 7.14 -0.57
N LYS A 72 -6.62 6.97 -1.84
CA LYS A 72 -7.09 7.83 -2.92
C LYS A 72 -8.48 7.43 -3.41
N VAL A 73 -9.06 8.29 -4.23
CA VAL A 73 -10.36 8.04 -4.86
C VAL A 73 -10.34 6.72 -5.62
N ASN A 74 -11.42 5.94 -5.50
CA ASN A 74 -11.59 4.64 -6.12
C ASN A 74 -10.65 3.54 -5.61
N SER A 75 -9.89 3.79 -4.55
CA SER A 75 -9.11 2.73 -3.95
C SER A 75 -10.02 1.74 -3.21
N ARG A 76 -9.61 0.48 -3.18
CA ARG A 76 -10.28 -0.56 -2.42
C ARG A 76 -9.33 -1.11 -1.38
N ASN A 77 -9.78 -1.11 -0.15
CA ASN A 77 -8.94 -1.52 0.96
C ASN A 77 -9.72 -2.49 1.84
N THR A 78 -9.28 -3.75 1.88
CA THR A 78 -9.77 -4.72 2.85
C THR A 78 -8.60 -4.99 3.78
N ILE A 79 -8.46 -4.17 4.81
CA ILE A 79 -7.20 -4.09 5.52
C ILE A 79 -7.34 -3.81 6.99
N LYS A 80 -6.26 -4.13 7.68
CA LYS A 80 -6.03 -3.75 9.05
C LYS A 80 -4.93 -2.69 9.04
N LEU A 81 -5.28 -1.47 9.39
CA LEU A 81 -4.38 -0.34 9.35
C LEU A 81 -3.87 0.04 10.72
N THR A 82 -2.58 0.34 10.81
CA THR A 82 -2.00 1.00 11.98
C THR A 82 -1.20 2.18 11.46
N THR A 83 -1.57 3.38 11.87
CA THR A 83 -0.96 4.60 11.35
C THR A 83 -1.04 5.74 12.36
N LYS A 84 -0.18 6.73 12.20
CA LYS A 84 -0.28 7.98 12.96
C LYS A 84 -1.22 8.96 12.28
N SER A 85 -1.19 9.01 10.96
CA SER A 85 -2.03 9.92 10.17
C SER A 85 -2.71 9.16 9.07
N LEU A 86 -4.00 9.36 8.94
CA LEU A 86 -4.79 8.68 7.90
C LEU A 86 -5.57 9.72 7.11
N ARG A 87 -5.46 9.65 5.78
CA ARG A 87 -6.30 10.41 4.88
C ARG A 87 -7.07 9.47 4.00
N VAL A 88 -8.37 9.62 4.00
CA VAL A 88 -9.25 8.83 3.13
C VAL A 88 -9.99 9.81 2.22
N GLU A 89 -9.81 9.66 0.92
CA GLU A 89 -10.51 10.52 -0.02
C GLU A 89 -11.94 10.04 -0.23
N VAL A 90 -12.78 10.94 -0.72
CA VAL A 90 -14.18 10.63 -1.05
C VAL A 90 -14.19 9.51 -2.08
N SER A 91 -15.04 8.52 -1.92
CA SER A 91 -15.19 7.34 -2.79
C SER A 91 -14.14 6.25 -2.58
N ALA A 92 -13.21 6.41 -1.63
CA ALA A 92 -12.37 5.29 -1.25
C ALA A 92 -13.18 4.29 -0.40
N GLU A 93 -12.98 3.01 -0.63
CA GLU A 93 -13.62 1.96 0.15
C GLU A 93 -12.63 1.38 1.14
N VAL A 94 -13.02 1.33 2.40
CA VAL A 94 -12.20 0.74 3.45
C VAL A 94 -13.06 -0.24 4.22
N VAL A 95 -12.63 -1.50 4.26
CA VAL A 95 -13.28 -2.54 5.03
C VAL A 95 -12.23 -3.15 5.95
N GLY A 96 -12.52 -3.20 7.26
CA GLY A 96 -11.59 -3.76 8.22
C GLY A 96 -11.40 -2.89 9.44
N GLU A 97 -10.26 -3.05 10.10
CA GLU A 97 -9.93 -2.29 11.29
C GLU A 97 -8.93 -1.18 10.99
N ILE A 98 -9.19 -0.02 11.58
CA ILE A 98 -8.29 1.13 11.47
C ILE A 98 -7.88 1.54 12.88
N LYS A 99 -6.57 1.55 13.11
CA LYS A 99 -6.00 2.11 14.33
C LYS A 99 -5.21 3.35 13.96
N CYS A 100 -5.61 4.47 14.49
CA CYS A 100 -4.98 5.75 14.19
C CYS A 100 -4.44 6.35 15.49
N GLY A 101 -3.18 6.74 15.45
CA GLY A 101 -2.51 7.30 16.61
C GLY A 101 -1.98 6.21 17.56
N TYR A 102 -0.68 5.97 17.57
CA TYR A 102 -0.08 4.98 18.46
C TYR A 102 1.12 5.57 19.18
#